data_f504be7da71e41090eecd0f60e6ae3cb
#
_entry.id   f504be7da71e41090eecd0f60e6ae3cb
#
_cell.length_a   1.000
_cell.length_b   1.000
_cell.length_c   1.000
_cell.angle_alpha   90.00
_cell.angle_beta   90.00
_cell.angle_gamma   90.00
#
_symmetry.space_group_name_H-M   'P 1'
#
loop_
_entity.id
_entity.type
_entity.pdbx_description
1 polymer ?
#
loop_
_entity_poly.entity_id
_entity_poly.type
_entity_poly.pdbx_seq_one_letter_code
_entity_poly.pdbx_strand_id
1 'polypeptide(L)'
;AALASVAFILLASLFKMASLKAGGGQVARQLGGTQVDGSTRDPLKRRLFNVVEEIALASGVPVPEIYVLDQEAGINAFAAGYTPSDAAVAVTRGALEQLNRTELQGVIAHEFSHILNGDMRINIRLMGTLFGILLLALMGRRILIHSHFIGRSSRDRGGAVVILLAFGLMIVGYVGLFFGRWIKAAVSRQREYLADASAVQFTRDPDGIGGALKKIAVHGNSSYLNADTEEISHMLFGDGRKMNFFSTHPPIEQRIARVDKGFRPEELTRLAVKLHREKEKAAREAEKRGAQEEEKGGGMFDARTLIDGIGSPDWERMLTAAAFAAAIPEIMGRAVHSPEWAPEVLFYTLLDSDEPVREAQLMIIARNMGAESEAHVRALLDAAGLPRAEQRLPLLELSFPTLKQRPPEFVMQVLDTAQELIEADGRTDVFEFLLARSLSLHVWESQNPHRVRLAGKKTLESLAVQASSVLAVLAAHGAGDQPGAEAAYLGGLEQMELKSAPGFQADLDWEAVLDDALPQLDRLKPTEKEKLVRAMSTVVMHDGRMAPGELELLRVICDLVHVPLPLLTESRRIPERP
;
A
#
# COMPACT_ATOMS: atom_id res chain seq x y z
N ALA A 1 -19.02 30.79 24.68
CA ALA A 1 -17.87 29.91 24.95
C ALA A 1 -17.98 28.59 24.18
N ALA A 2 -19.03 27.77 24.32
CA ALA A 2 -19.14 26.44 23.71
C ALA A 2 -19.04 26.47 22.18
N LEU A 3 -19.79 27.36 21.49
CA LEU A 3 -19.70 27.49 20.02
C LEU A 3 -18.29 27.91 19.55
N ALA A 4 -17.63 28.79 20.29
CA ALA A 4 -16.26 29.20 19.99
C ALA A 4 -15.27 28.04 20.16
N SER A 5 -15.41 27.21 21.19
CA SER A 5 -14.60 26.01 21.41
C SER A 5 -14.79 24.98 20.28
N VAL A 6 -16.04 24.74 19.86
CA VAL A 6 -16.35 23.84 18.74
C VAL A 6 -15.76 24.38 17.45
N ALA A 7 -15.93 25.67 17.15
CA ALA A 7 -15.36 26.29 15.96
C ALA A 7 -13.83 26.21 15.96
N PHE A 8 -13.19 26.43 17.11
CA PHE A 8 -11.74 26.31 17.26
C PHE A 8 -11.26 24.87 17.00
N ILE A 9 -11.92 23.87 17.62
CA ILE A 9 -11.60 22.45 17.38
C ILE A 9 -11.71 22.13 15.88
N LEU A 10 -12.80 22.55 15.24
CA LEU A 10 -13.02 22.30 13.83
C LEU A 10 -11.93 22.95 12.96
N LEU A 11 -11.59 24.22 13.22
CA LEU A 11 -10.54 24.93 12.47
C LEU A 11 -9.17 24.28 12.68
N ALA A 12 -8.81 23.93 13.90
CA ALA A 12 -7.54 23.25 14.21
C ALA A 12 -7.48 21.86 13.58
N SER A 13 -8.58 21.11 13.62
CA SER A 13 -8.68 19.80 12.96
C SER A 13 -8.56 19.92 11.45
N LEU A 14 -9.25 20.89 10.84
CA LEU A 14 -9.15 21.16 9.39
C LEU A 14 -7.74 21.59 8.99
N PHE A 15 -7.09 22.44 9.79
CA PHE A 15 -5.70 22.84 9.56
C PHE A 15 -4.76 21.63 9.59
N LYS A 16 -4.86 20.76 10.63
CA LYS A 16 -4.04 19.55 10.71
C LYS A 16 -4.30 18.60 9.53
N MET A 17 -5.58 18.35 9.20
CA MET A 17 -5.92 17.54 8.04
C MET A 17 -5.40 18.15 6.73
N ALA A 18 -5.42 19.47 6.60
CA ALA A 18 -4.85 20.16 5.44
C ALA A 18 -3.32 20.01 5.36
N SER A 19 -2.61 20.04 6.49
CA SER A 19 -1.16 19.82 6.54
C SER A 19 -0.75 18.39 6.18
N LEU A 20 -1.66 17.42 6.29
CA LEU A 20 -1.44 16.02 5.95
C LEU A 20 -1.93 15.64 4.55
N LYS A 21 -2.47 16.62 3.77
CA LYS A 21 -3.01 16.37 2.43
C LYS A 21 -1.97 15.90 1.40
N ALA A 22 -0.69 16.12 1.66
CA ALA A 22 0.39 15.76 0.75
C ALA A 22 0.71 14.24 0.72
N GLY A 23 -0.15 13.40 1.32
CA GLY A 23 -0.06 11.94 1.23
C GLY A 23 0.78 11.29 2.32
N GLY A 24 0.94 9.96 2.21
CA GLY A 24 1.59 9.13 3.22
C GLY A 24 3.06 9.47 3.42
N GLY A 25 3.78 9.78 2.35
CA GLY A 25 5.19 10.17 2.41
C GLY A 25 5.44 11.42 3.27
N GLN A 26 4.50 12.39 3.26
CA GLN A 26 4.57 13.56 4.13
C GLN A 26 4.47 13.18 5.62
N VAL A 27 3.59 12.24 5.95
CA VAL A 27 3.45 11.73 7.32
C VAL A 27 4.77 11.07 7.77
N ALA A 28 5.33 10.20 6.95
CA ALA A 28 6.58 9.51 7.25
C ALA A 28 7.76 10.48 7.46
N ARG A 29 7.88 11.51 6.59
CA ARG A 29 8.91 12.56 6.72
C ARG A 29 8.74 13.41 7.98
N GLN A 30 7.50 13.78 8.34
CA GLN A 30 7.22 14.53 9.58
C GLN A 30 7.64 13.78 10.84
N LEU A 31 7.65 12.44 10.77
CA LEU A 31 8.10 11.56 11.85
C LEU A 31 9.60 11.26 11.83
N GLY A 32 10.35 11.94 10.97
CA GLY A 32 11.81 11.76 10.86
C GLY A 32 12.22 10.58 9.97
N GLY A 33 11.31 10.06 9.14
CA GLY A 33 11.62 8.98 8.19
C GLY A 33 12.51 9.45 7.06
N THR A 34 13.56 8.66 6.78
CA THR A 34 14.42 8.80 5.60
C THR A 34 13.91 7.88 4.52
N GLN A 35 13.67 8.42 3.33
CA GLN A 35 13.20 7.63 2.19
C GLN A 35 14.26 6.63 1.74
N VAL A 36 13.81 5.44 1.39
CA VAL A 36 14.65 4.35 0.86
C VAL A 36 14.26 4.11 -0.59
N ASP A 37 15.23 4.12 -1.46
CA ASP A 37 15.09 3.76 -2.87
C ASP A 37 15.83 2.45 -3.22
N GLY A 38 15.61 1.94 -4.42
CA GLY A 38 16.23 0.70 -4.90
C GLY A 38 17.76 0.76 -5.05
N SER A 39 18.36 1.97 -5.03
CA SER A 39 19.82 2.17 -5.14
C SER A 39 20.56 2.03 -3.81
N THR A 40 19.83 1.81 -2.70
CA THR A 40 20.43 1.75 -1.37
C THR A 40 21.52 0.68 -1.24
N ARG A 41 22.64 1.05 -0.61
CA ARG A 41 23.76 0.13 -0.31
C ARG A 41 23.64 -0.52 1.06
N ASP A 42 22.75 -0.02 1.93
CA ASP A 42 22.52 -0.61 3.26
C ASP A 42 21.77 -1.96 3.08
N PRO A 43 22.37 -3.10 3.48
CA PRO A 43 21.76 -4.41 3.27
C PRO A 43 20.43 -4.57 4.02
N LEU A 44 20.24 -3.88 5.14
CA LEU A 44 18.98 -3.93 5.90
C LEU A 44 17.87 -3.15 5.17
N LYS A 45 18.19 -1.96 4.63
CA LYS A 45 17.28 -1.16 3.82
C LYS A 45 16.93 -1.88 2.51
N ARG A 46 17.90 -2.53 1.87
CA ARG A 46 17.66 -3.36 0.68
C ARG A 46 16.75 -4.55 0.97
N ARG A 47 16.94 -5.23 2.10
CA ARG A 47 16.03 -6.30 2.52
C ARG A 47 14.60 -5.81 2.71
N LEU A 48 14.41 -4.64 3.35
CA LEU A 48 13.11 -4.01 3.49
C LEU A 48 12.49 -3.71 2.13
N PHE A 49 13.27 -3.09 1.26
CA PHE A 49 12.84 -2.71 -0.09
C PHE A 49 12.30 -3.93 -0.87
N ASN A 50 13.09 -5.01 -0.92
CA ASN A 50 12.68 -6.24 -1.61
C ASN A 50 11.41 -6.86 -1.01
N VAL A 51 11.29 -6.88 0.34
CA VAL A 51 10.09 -7.42 1.01
C VAL A 51 8.84 -6.60 0.68
N VAL A 52 8.95 -5.27 0.65
CA VAL A 52 7.82 -4.39 0.30
C VAL A 52 7.39 -4.60 -1.14
N GLU A 53 8.33 -4.67 -2.08
CA GLU A 53 8.03 -4.94 -3.50
C GLU A 53 7.35 -6.29 -3.70
N GLU A 54 7.89 -7.35 -3.08
CA GLU A 54 7.30 -8.69 -3.16
C GLU A 54 5.85 -8.72 -2.69
N ILE A 55 5.55 -8.04 -1.57
CA ILE A 55 4.20 -7.99 -1.03
C ILE A 55 3.31 -7.10 -1.89
N ALA A 56 3.81 -5.98 -2.42
CA ALA A 56 3.07 -5.11 -3.32
C ALA A 56 2.62 -5.88 -4.57
N LEU A 57 3.56 -6.54 -5.25
CA LEU A 57 3.28 -7.37 -6.42
C LEU A 57 2.33 -8.54 -6.09
N ALA A 58 2.53 -9.19 -4.94
CA ALA A 58 1.68 -10.30 -4.51
C ALA A 58 0.26 -9.86 -4.14
N SER A 59 0.07 -8.62 -3.71
CA SER A 59 -1.23 -8.05 -3.33
C SER A 59 -1.92 -7.29 -4.46
N GLY A 60 -1.20 -6.98 -5.58
CA GLY A 60 -1.69 -6.16 -6.68
C GLY A 60 -1.90 -4.69 -6.29
N VAL A 61 -1.12 -4.20 -5.35
CA VAL A 61 -1.14 -2.80 -4.90
C VAL A 61 0.09 -2.11 -5.46
N PRO A 62 0.00 -0.87 -5.96
CA PRO A 62 1.19 -0.10 -6.34
C PRO A 62 2.20 -0.06 -5.20
N VAL A 63 3.49 -0.18 -5.53
CA VAL A 63 4.55 -0.17 -4.51
C VAL A 63 4.48 1.14 -3.73
N PRO A 64 4.32 1.11 -2.39
CA PRO A 64 4.26 2.32 -1.57
C PRO A 64 5.64 2.97 -1.46
N GLU A 65 5.68 4.26 -1.10
CA GLU A 65 6.93 4.89 -0.70
C GLU A 65 7.48 4.23 0.57
N ILE A 66 8.78 3.96 0.61
CA ILE A 66 9.43 3.25 1.71
C ILE A 66 10.27 4.22 2.53
N TYR A 67 10.08 4.22 3.85
CA TYR A 67 10.81 5.06 4.79
C TYR A 67 11.42 4.25 5.93
N VAL A 68 12.56 4.71 6.43
CA VAL A 68 13.18 4.16 7.65
C VAL A 68 13.36 5.27 8.67
N LEU A 69 12.89 5.02 9.90
CA LEU A 69 13.14 5.87 11.06
C LEU A 69 14.46 5.41 11.69
N ASP A 70 15.56 5.95 11.19
CA ASP A 70 16.92 5.52 11.56
C ASP A 70 17.27 5.79 13.05
N GLN A 71 16.57 6.75 13.70
CA GLN A 71 16.80 7.11 15.10
C GLN A 71 16.01 6.24 16.10
N GLU A 72 15.13 5.35 15.60
CA GLU A 72 14.23 4.58 16.43
C GLU A 72 14.72 3.15 16.60
N ALA A 73 15.16 2.82 17.83
CA ALA A 73 15.72 1.51 18.18
C ALA A 73 14.67 0.45 18.55
N GLY A 74 13.41 0.84 18.77
CA GLY A 74 12.30 -0.08 19.03
C GLY A 74 11.83 -0.79 17.77
N ILE A 75 11.17 -1.95 17.92
CA ILE A 75 10.54 -2.65 16.78
C ILE A 75 9.20 -1.98 16.50
N ASN A 76 9.10 -1.31 15.35
CA ASN A 76 7.86 -0.67 14.93
C ASN A 76 7.78 -0.51 13.41
N ALA A 77 6.53 -0.41 12.90
CA ALA A 77 6.21 -0.07 11.52
C ALA A 77 4.86 0.66 11.46
N PHE A 78 4.56 1.34 10.37
CA PHE A 78 3.23 1.86 10.08
C PHE A 78 3.05 2.12 8.60
N ALA A 79 1.78 2.07 8.15
CA ALA A 79 1.35 2.55 6.86
C ALA A 79 0.57 3.87 6.99
N ALA A 80 0.81 4.81 6.09
CA ALA A 80 0.12 6.10 6.02
C ALA A 80 -0.26 6.43 4.59
N GLY A 81 -1.34 7.18 4.40
CA GLY A 81 -1.85 7.61 3.09
C GLY A 81 -3.36 7.75 3.08
N TYR A 82 -3.91 8.17 1.97
CA TYR A 82 -5.34 8.27 1.73
C TYR A 82 -5.86 7.17 0.80
N THR A 83 -4.98 6.66 -0.07
CA THR A 83 -5.26 5.66 -1.11
C THR A 83 -4.06 4.72 -1.21
N PRO A 84 -4.19 3.56 -1.86
CA PRO A 84 -3.03 2.73 -2.19
C PRO A 84 -1.97 3.48 -3.01
N SER A 85 -2.38 4.38 -3.90
CA SER A 85 -1.47 5.12 -4.80
C SER A 85 -0.62 6.19 -4.10
N ASP A 86 -1.07 6.74 -2.96
CA ASP A 86 -0.30 7.69 -2.14
C ASP A 86 0.23 7.07 -0.85
N ALA A 87 0.15 5.74 -0.73
CA ALA A 87 0.60 5.04 0.45
C ALA A 87 2.12 5.17 0.67
N ALA A 88 2.50 5.22 1.94
CA ALA A 88 3.87 5.09 2.40
C ALA A 88 3.94 4.10 3.55
N VAL A 89 4.98 3.27 3.55
CA VAL A 89 5.31 2.33 4.63
C VAL A 89 6.57 2.82 5.31
N ALA A 90 6.53 2.98 6.62
CA ALA A 90 7.67 3.38 7.42
C ALA A 90 8.00 2.29 8.44
N VAL A 91 9.31 1.97 8.57
CA VAL A 91 9.82 0.94 9.47
C VAL A 91 10.95 1.51 10.30
N THR A 92 11.02 1.17 11.57
CA THR A 92 12.10 1.62 12.45
C THR A 92 13.40 0.87 12.19
N ARG A 93 14.52 1.51 12.47
CA ARG A 93 15.85 0.87 12.42
C ARG A 93 15.90 -0.38 13.30
N GLY A 94 15.34 -0.30 14.51
CA GLY A 94 15.26 -1.44 15.41
C GLY A 94 14.48 -2.63 14.87
N ALA A 95 13.42 -2.41 14.08
CA ALA A 95 12.71 -3.49 13.40
C ALA A 95 13.60 -4.16 12.35
N LEU A 96 14.36 -3.39 11.57
CA LEU A 96 15.28 -3.93 10.56
C LEU A 96 16.42 -4.74 11.17
N GLU A 97 16.91 -4.36 12.34
CA GLU A 97 18.01 -5.03 13.02
C GLU A 97 17.58 -6.29 13.78
N GLN A 98 16.36 -6.26 14.36
CA GLN A 98 15.91 -7.30 15.29
C GLN A 98 15.01 -8.36 14.63
N LEU A 99 14.31 -8.02 13.53
CA LEU A 99 13.47 -8.97 12.81
C LEU A 99 14.28 -9.69 11.73
N ASN A 100 14.08 -10.99 11.61
CA ASN A 100 14.55 -11.73 10.45
C ASN A 100 13.67 -11.41 9.22
N ARG A 101 14.01 -11.98 8.04
CA ARG A 101 13.27 -11.70 6.80
C ARG A 101 11.79 -12.08 6.91
N THR A 102 11.49 -13.27 7.42
CA THR A 102 10.13 -13.81 7.55
C THR A 102 9.29 -12.99 8.53
N GLU A 103 9.87 -12.59 9.67
CA GLU A 103 9.20 -11.73 10.64
C GLU A 103 8.94 -10.33 10.08
N LEU A 104 9.92 -9.75 9.36
CA LEU A 104 9.75 -8.47 8.67
C LEU A 104 8.65 -8.57 7.61
N GLN A 105 8.62 -9.65 6.86
CA GLN A 105 7.58 -9.93 5.87
C GLN A 105 6.20 -10.01 6.50
N GLY A 106 6.06 -10.67 7.66
CA GLY A 106 4.83 -10.70 8.43
C GLY A 106 4.35 -9.31 8.86
N VAL A 107 5.26 -8.45 9.32
CA VAL A 107 4.96 -7.06 9.70
C VAL A 107 4.55 -6.23 8.49
N ILE A 108 5.27 -6.31 7.38
CA ILE A 108 4.93 -5.58 6.15
C ILE A 108 3.59 -6.06 5.58
N ALA A 109 3.31 -7.36 5.59
CA ALA A 109 2.02 -7.91 5.18
C ALA A 109 0.86 -7.40 6.05
N HIS A 110 1.08 -7.21 7.36
CA HIS A 110 0.13 -6.57 8.26
C HIS A 110 -0.13 -5.11 7.86
N GLU A 111 0.91 -4.33 7.56
CA GLU A 111 0.76 -2.95 7.09
C GLU A 111 0.03 -2.87 5.73
N PHE A 112 0.31 -3.80 4.83
CA PHE A 112 -0.41 -3.90 3.55
C PHE A 112 -1.90 -4.22 3.73
N SER A 113 -2.28 -4.97 4.77
CA SER A 113 -3.70 -5.15 5.12
C SER A 113 -4.37 -3.81 5.43
N HIS A 114 -3.70 -2.91 6.14
CA HIS A 114 -4.22 -1.56 6.43
C HIS A 114 -4.33 -0.70 5.15
N ILE A 115 -3.41 -0.86 4.21
CA ILE A 115 -3.49 -0.19 2.90
C ILE A 115 -4.72 -0.67 2.13
N LEU A 116 -4.88 -1.99 1.98
CA LEU A 116 -5.98 -2.62 1.26
C LEU A 116 -7.35 -2.32 1.87
N ASN A 117 -7.45 -2.32 3.20
CA ASN A 117 -8.71 -2.04 3.91
C ASN A 117 -9.04 -0.53 4.01
N GLY A 118 -8.16 0.36 3.53
CA GLY A 118 -8.36 1.82 3.61
C GLY A 118 -8.29 2.39 5.02
N ASP A 119 -7.67 1.68 5.95
CA ASP A 119 -7.56 2.07 7.37
C ASP A 119 -6.72 3.34 7.54
N MET A 120 -5.74 3.54 6.69
CA MET A 120 -4.87 4.72 6.68
C MET A 120 -5.67 6.03 6.65
N ARG A 121 -6.71 6.13 5.80
CA ARG A 121 -7.57 7.32 5.70
C ARG A 121 -8.29 7.63 7.01
N ILE A 122 -8.77 6.59 7.69
CA ILE A 122 -9.45 6.75 8.98
C ILE A 122 -8.45 7.23 10.03
N ASN A 123 -7.24 6.68 10.01
CA ASN A 123 -6.17 7.08 10.91
C ASN A 123 -5.80 8.57 10.75
N ILE A 124 -5.66 9.07 9.52
CA ILE A 124 -5.40 10.50 9.26
C ILE A 124 -6.55 11.39 9.75
N ARG A 125 -7.80 10.99 9.54
CA ARG A 125 -8.98 11.74 10.04
C ARG A 125 -9.03 11.76 11.55
N LEU A 126 -8.76 10.64 12.20
CA LEU A 126 -8.70 10.55 13.67
C LEU A 126 -7.57 11.42 14.23
N MET A 127 -6.40 11.40 13.59
CA MET A 127 -5.26 12.25 13.95
C MET A 127 -5.65 13.74 13.88
N GLY A 128 -6.26 14.18 12.79
CA GLY A 128 -6.72 15.56 12.65
C GLY A 128 -7.74 15.96 13.72
N THR A 129 -8.73 15.12 13.98
CA THR A 129 -9.78 15.40 14.97
C THR A 129 -9.23 15.45 16.40
N LEU A 130 -8.39 14.48 16.78
CA LEU A 130 -7.77 14.45 18.11
C LEU A 130 -6.80 15.60 18.33
N PHE A 131 -6.09 16.04 17.28
CA PHE A 131 -5.22 17.21 17.34
C PHE A 131 -6.00 18.48 17.72
N GLY A 132 -7.17 18.73 17.09
CA GLY A 132 -7.99 19.89 17.42
C GLY A 132 -8.46 19.89 18.88
N ILE A 133 -8.84 18.72 19.38
CA ILE A 133 -9.26 18.54 20.80
C ILE A 133 -8.06 18.74 21.74
N LEU A 134 -6.91 18.15 21.42
CA LEU A 134 -5.68 18.28 22.20
C LEU A 134 -5.22 19.74 22.27
N LEU A 135 -5.26 20.45 21.15
CA LEU A 135 -4.84 21.84 21.07
C LEU A 135 -5.69 22.73 22.02
N LEU A 136 -7.00 22.47 22.10
CA LEU A 136 -7.88 23.16 23.05
C LEU A 136 -7.43 22.95 24.51
N ALA A 137 -7.13 21.69 24.88
CA ALA A 137 -6.63 21.36 26.22
C ALA A 137 -5.30 22.05 26.53
N LEU A 138 -4.37 22.02 25.58
CA LEU A 138 -3.04 22.64 25.71
C LEU A 138 -3.13 24.18 25.84
N MET A 139 -4.05 24.81 25.09
CA MET A 139 -4.28 26.26 25.20
C MET A 139 -4.83 26.61 26.59
N GLY A 140 -5.85 25.89 27.08
CA GLY A 140 -6.37 26.07 28.43
C GLY A 140 -5.25 25.96 29.48
N ARG A 141 -4.42 24.90 29.37
CA ARG A 141 -3.27 24.68 30.26
C ARG A 141 -2.25 25.83 30.16
N ARG A 142 -1.92 26.29 28.96
CA ARG A 142 -0.94 27.36 28.74
C ARG A 142 -1.42 28.69 29.35
N ILE A 143 -2.70 29.03 29.19
CA ILE A 143 -3.31 30.23 29.80
C ILE A 143 -3.22 30.13 31.32
N LEU A 144 -3.55 28.98 31.93
CA LEU A 144 -3.46 28.76 33.38
C LEU A 144 -2.02 28.95 33.90
N ILE A 145 -1.02 28.37 33.23
CA ILE A 145 0.39 28.51 33.64
C ILE A 145 0.85 29.97 33.58
N HIS A 146 0.48 30.71 32.53
CA HIS A 146 0.87 32.10 32.38
C HIS A 146 0.02 33.08 33.18
N SER A 147 -1.18 32.68 33.62
CA SER A 147 -2.04 33.53 34.46
C SER A 147 -1.44 33.82 35.85
N HIS A 148 -0.53 32.98 36.35
CA HIS A 148 0.26 33.26 37.56
C HIS A 148 1.15 34.50 37.42
N PHE A 149 1.54 34.89 36.20
CA PHE A 149 2.31 36.12 35.96
C PHE A 149 1.43 37.35 35.79
N ILE A 150 0.13 37.18 35.44
CA ILE A 150 -0.83 38.28 35.23
C ILE A 150 -1.48 38.68 36.57
N GLY A 151 -1.56 37.74 37.52
CA GLY A 151 -2.30 37.90 38.78
C GLY A 151 -1.65 38.77 39.88
N ARG A 152 -0.46 39.35 39.63
CA ARG A 152 0.23 40.20 40.64
C ARG A 152 -0.12 41.66 40.56
N SER A 153 -0.90 42.13 39.60
CA SER A 153 -1.13 43.55 39.39
C SER A 153 -2.58 44.05 39.42
N SER A 154 -3.58 43.19 39.51
CA SER A 154 -4.95 43.69 39.58
C SER A 154 -5.89 42.86 40.46
N ARG A 155 -6.45 43.52 41.45
CA ARG A 155 -7.63 43.10 42.25
C ARG A 155 -8.92 43.05 41.42
N ASP A 156 -8.83 42.78 40.12
CA ASP A 156 -9.95 42.94 39.21
C ASP A 156 -10.65 41.60 38.95
N ARG A 157 -11.98 41.60 38.98
CA ARG A 157 -12.86 40.46 38.65
C ARG A 157 -12.55 39.80 37.31
N GLY A 158 -11.88 40.50 36.39
CA GLY A 158 -11.48 40.00 35.09
C GLY A 158 -10.49 38.84 35.14
N GLY A 159 -9.50 38.85 36.06
CA GLY A 159 -8.52 37.80 36.21
C GLY A 159 -9.11 36.43 36.61
N ALA A 160 -10.08 36.46 37.55
CA ALA A 160 -10.77 35.24 38.00
C ALA A 160 -11.61 34.60 36.86
N VAL A 161 -12.25 35.41 36.03
CA VAL A 161 -13.03 34.94 34.88
C VAL A 161 -12.12 34.27 33.85
N VAL A 162 -10.95 34.84 33.55
CA VAL A 162 -9.96 34.24 32.61
C VAL A 162 -9.44 32.89 33.12
N ILE A 163 -9.14 32.80 34.44
CA ILE A 163 -8.69 31.55 35.07
C ILE A 163 -9.80 30.49 34.99
N LEU A 164 -11.04 30.84 35.32
CA LEU A 164 -12.17 29.93 35.26
C LEU A 164 -12.45 29.43 33.85
N LEU A 165 -12.33 30.32 32.85
CA LEU A 165 -12.53 30.00 31.46
C LEU A 165 -11.40 29.09 30.92
N ALA A 166 -10.16 29.37 31.29
CA ALA A 166 -9.00 28.54 30.93
C ALA A 166 -9.08 27.15 31.55
N PHE A 167 -9.53 27.04 32.81
CA PHE A 167 -9.78 25.79 33.51
C PHE A 167 -10.91 25.00 32.83
N GLY A 168 -11.99 25.67 32.45
CA GLY A 168 -13.10 25.06 31.71
C GLY A 168 -12.64 24.52 30.34
N LEU A 169 -11.85 25.29 29.58
CA LEU A 169 -11.27 24.83 28.30
C LEU A 169 -10.38 23.60 28.50
N MET A 170 -9.55 23.61 29.52
CA MET A 170 -8.68 22.50 29.86
C MET A 170 -9.49 21.23 30.17
N ILE A 171 -10.52 21.32 31.00
CA ILE A 171 -11.37 20.18 31.34
C ILE A 171 -12.08 19.64 30.10
N VAL A 172 -12.74 20.51 29.33
CA VAL A 172 -13.47 20.12 28.13
C VAL A 172 -12.52 19.43 27.13
N GLY A 173 -11.32 19.97 26.94
CA GLY A 173 -10.32 19.37 26.05
C GLY A 173 -9.84 18.01 26.54
N TYR A 174 -9.51 17.84 27.82
CA TYR A 174 -9.07 16.53 28.34
C TYR A 174 -10.19 15.48 28.39
N VAL A 175 -11.42 15.87 28.71
CA VAL A 175 -12.59 14.97 28.66
C VAL A 175 -12.85 14.55 27.22
N GLY A 176 -12.82 15.48 26.27
CA GLY A 176 -12.95 15.17 24.84
C GLY A 176 -11.83 14.24 24.34
N LEU A 177 -10.60 14.47 24.76
CA LEU A 177 -9.45 13.62 24.43
C LEU A 177 -9.61 12.20 25.02
N PHE A 178 -10.13 12.09 26.26
CA PHE A 178 -10.44 10.81 26.89
C PHE A 178 -11.43 9.98 26.06
N PHE A 179 -12.59 10.56 25.71
CA PHE A 179 -13.58 9.87 24.89
C PHE A 179 -13.09 9.61 23.45
N GLY A 180 -12.36 10.55 22.86
CA GLY A 180 -11.77 10.38 21.54
C GLY A 180 -10.79 9.20 21.49
N ARG A 181 -9.94 9.06 22.49
CA ARG A 181 -9.03 7.92 22.64
C ARG A 181 -9.79 6.61 22.85
N TRP A 182 -10.84 6.61 23.62
CA TRP A 182 -11.65 5.42 23.88
C TRP A 182 -12.35 4.91 22.62
N ILE A 183 -12.99 5.81 21.85
CA ILE A 183 -13.63 5.48 20.58
C ILE A 183 -12.58 4.95 19.59
N LYS A 184 -11.44 5.63 19.49
CA LYS A 184 -10.31 5.24 18.66
C LYS A 184 -9.83 3.83 19.00
N ALA A 185 -9.62 3.52 20.28
CA ALA A 185 -9.19 2.20 20.73
C ALA A 185 -10.22 1.09 20.42
N ALA A 186 -11.51 1.41 20.51
CA ALA A 186 -12.57 0.45 20.20
C ALA A 186 -12.63 0.10 18.70
N VAL A 187 -12.48 1.10 17.82
CA VAL A 187 -12.47 0.90 16.35
C VAL A 187 -11.20 0.18 15.90
N SER A 188 -10.04 0.54 16.46
CA SER A 188 -8.74 0.01 16.06
C SER A 188 -8.59 -1.48 16.36
N ARG A 189 -9.01 -1.94 17.54
CA ARG A 189 -8.78 -3.33 17.99
C ARG A 189 -9.33 -4.43 17.06
N GLN A 190 -10.51 -4.23 16.48
CA GLN A 190 -11.07 -5.21 15.54
C GLN A 190 -10.29 -5.27 14.22
N ARG A 191 -9.77 -4.12 13.78
CA ARG A 191 -8.97 -4.00 12.56
C ARG A 191 -7.59 -4.65 12.72
N GLU A 192 -7.00 -4.55 13.88
CA GLU A 192 -5.75 -5.23 14.21
C GLU A 192 -5.85 -6.75 14.06
N TYR A 193 -6.93 -7.34 14.58
CA TYR A 193 -7.13 -8.78 14.43
C TYR A 193 -7.37 -9.20 12.97
N LEU A 194 -8.03 -8.35 12.20
CA LEU A 194 -8.19 -8.58 10.76
C LEU A 194 -6.84 -8.46 10.06
N ALA A 195 -6.03 -7.47 10.40
CA ALA A 195 -4.72 -7.27 9.81
C ALA A 195 -3.74 -8.41 10.15
N ASP A 196 -3.77 -8.92 11.40
CA ASP A 196 -3.00 -10.11 11.79
C ASP A 196 -3.42 -11.35 10.99
N ALA A 197 -4.73 -11.57 10.82
CA ALA A 197 -5.24 -12.67 10.02
C ALA A 197 -4.88 -12.52 8.53
N SER A 198 -4.95 -11.29 7.99
CA SER A 198 -4.55 -10.99 6.61
C SER A 198 -3.06 -11.17 6.41
N ALA A 199 -2.22 -10.79 7.40
CA ALA A 199 -0.77 -11.02 7.34
C ALA A 199 -0.47 -12.53 7.23
N VAL A 200 -1.12 -13.36 8.03
CA VAL A 200 -1.02 -14.83 7.91
C VAL A 200 -1.56 -15.31 6.56
N GLN A 201 -2.65 -14.73 6.06
CA GLN A 201 -3.21 -15.07 4.76
C GLN A 201 -2.27 -14.70 3.60
N PHE A 202 -1.63 -13.53 3.64
CA PHE A 202 -0.70 -13.09 2.60
C PHE A 202 0.61 -13.86 2.61
N THR A 203 1.17 -14.12 3.80
CA THR A 203 2.45 -14.82 3.95
C THR A 203 2.30 -16.33 4.03
N ARG A 204 1.11 -16.83 4.38
CA ARG A 204 0.82 -18.24 4.77
C ARG A 204 1.75 -18.77 5.86
N ASP A 205 2.41 -17.88 6.54
CA ASP A 205 3.34 -18.20 7.61
C ASP A 205 2.89 -17.50 8.91
N PRO A 206 2.22 -18.25 9.81
CA PRO A 206 1.85 -17.70 11.11
C PRO A 206 3.07 -17.39 11.98
N ASP A 207 4.22 -18.04 11.73
CA ASP A 207 5.43 -17.83 12.51
C ASP A 207 6.09 -16.48 12.19
N GLY A 208 5.89 -15.95 10.99
CA GLY A 208 6.38 -14.63 10.59
C GLY A 208 5.81 -13.53 11.49
N ILE A 209 4.48 -13.31 11.40
CA ILE A 209 3.82 -12.29 12.23
C ILE A 209 3.84 -12.69 13.71
N GLY A 210 3.67 -13.98 14.04
CA GLY A 210 3.73 -14.49 15.41
C GLY A 210 5.10 -14.27 16.05
N GLY A 211 6.19 -14.53 15.33
CA GLY A 211 7.58 -14.28 15.77
C GLY A 211 7.84 -12.79 15.99
N ALA A 212 7.41 -11.93 15.08
CA ALA A 212 7.50 -10.48 15.23
C ALA A 212 6.77 -10.00 16.50
N LEU A 213 5.50 -10.43 16.68
CA LEU A 213 4.71 -10.09 17.88
C LEU A 213 5.37 -10.57 19.18
N LYS A 214 5.94 -11.78 19.20
CA LYS A 214 6.69 -12.32 20.36
C LYS A 214 7.92 -11.45 20.67
N LYS A 215 8.67 -11.03 19.65
CA LYS A 215 9.83 -10.13 19.83
C LYS A 215 9.41 -8.74 20.31
N ILE A 216 8.31 -8.18 19.79
CA ILE A 216 7.75 -6.91 20.26
C ILE A 216 7.31 -7.02 21.73
N ALA A 217 6.68 -8.13 22.13
CA ALA A 217 6.29 -8.35 23.52
C ALA A 217 7.48 -8.35 24.48
N VAL A 218 8.60 -8.94 24.06
CA VAL A 218 9.84 -8.99 24.85
C VAL A 218 10.56 -7.62 24.90
N HIS A 219 10.56 -6.88 23.79
CA HIS A 219 11.26 -5.59 23.68
C HIS A 219 10.38 -4.39 24.03
N GLY A 220 9.06 -4.56 24.15
CA GLY A 220 8.06 -3.49 24.31
C GLY A 220 8.27 -2.57 25.52
N ASN A 221 9.19 -2.85 26.42
CA ASN A 221 9.58 -1.96 27.51
C ASN A 221 10.60 -0.87 27.09
N SER A 222 11.15 -0.91 25.87
CA SER A 222 12.22 -0.01 25.40
C SER A 222 11.87 0.81 24.16
N SER A 223 10.66 0.67 23.63
CA SER A 223 10.23 1.32 22.39
C SER A 223 9.60 2.68 22.68
N TYR A 224 10.41 3.71 22.90
CA TYR A 224 9.97 5.11 22.94
C TYR A 224 10.35 5.79 21.63
N LEU A 225 9.34 6.25 20.87
CA LEU A 225 9.59 7.18 19.77
C LEU A 225 9.94 8.55 20.33
N ASN A 226 10.97 9.20 19.79
CA ASN A 226 11.35 10.57 20.15
C ASN A 226 10.37 11.62 19.63
N ALA A 227 9.47 11.27 18.71
CA ALA A 227 8.40 12.14 18.23
C ALA A 227 7.21 12.16 19.20
N ASP A 228 6.36 13.19 19.09
CA ASP A 228 5.12 13.34 19.90
C ASP A 228 4.19 12.14 19.66
N THR A 229 4.41 11.10 20.46
CA THR A 229 3.80 9.76 20.30
C THR A 229 2.29 9.75 20.52
N GLU A 230 1.71 10.79 21.13
CA GLU A 230 0.27 10.85 21.36
C GLU A 230 -0.54 10.97 20.07
N GLU A 231 -0.04 11.68 19.06
CA GLU A 231 -0.74 11.86 17.78
C GLU A 231 -0.75 10.59 16.92
N ILE A 232 0.32 9.81 16.98
CA ILE A 232 0.57 8.70 16.05
C ILE A 232 0.53 7.31 16.67
N SER A 233 0.37 7.21 18.00
CA SER A 233 0.38 5.93 18.73
C SER A 233 -0.54 4.86 18.13
N HIS A 234 -1.58 5.27 17.41
CA HIS A 234 -2.56 4.39 16.78
C HIS A 234 -2.14 3.88 15.38
N MET A 235 -1.09 4.44 14.82
CA MET A 235 -0.54 4.00 13.52
C MET A 235 0.67 3.09 13.71
N LEU A 236 1.17 2.98 14.92
CA LEU A 236 2.36 2.19 15.23
C LEU A 236 1.97 0.73 15.45
N PHE A 237 2.77 -0.19 14.97
CA PHE A 237 2.56 -1.62 15.10
C PHE A 237 2.63 -2.11 16.56
N GLY A 238 3.42 -1.46 17.39
CA GLY A 238 3.58 -1.76 18.81
C GLY A 238 3.28 -0.59 19.73
N ASP A 239 2.58 -0.83 20.83
CA ASP A 239 2.36 0.16 21.88
C ASP A 239 3.63 0.37 22.72
N GLY A 240 4.23 1.56 22.62
CA GLY A 240 5.38 1.95 23.44
C GLY A 240 5.08 2.22 24.92
N ARG A 241 3.85 1.94 25.41
CA ARG A 241 3.42 2.20 26.81
C ARG A 241 2.82 0.96 27.46
N LYS A 242 3.03 0.81 28.76
CA LYS A 242 2.38 -0.20 29.60
C LYS A 242 0.87 -0.14 29.44
N MET A 243 0.24 -1.32 29.40
CA MET A 243 -1.20 -1.57 29.28
C MET A 243 -2.04 -0.46 29.92
N ASN A 244 -2.70 0.33 29.08
CA ASN A 244 -3.71 1.30 29.49
C ASN A 244 -5.02 1.00 28.76
N PHE A 245 -6.16 1.32 29.40
CA PHE A 245 -7.51 1.22 28.82
C PHE A 245 -7.67 1.91 27.45
N PHE A 246 -6.69 2.73 27.05
CA PHE A 246 -6.63 3.52 25.82
C PHE A 246 -5.66 2.98 24.77
N SER A 247 -5.12 1.77 24.98
CA SER A 247 -4.28 1.13 23.99
C SER A 247 -5.06 0.90 22.70
N THR A 248 -4.54 1.39 21.61
CA THR A 248 -5.16 1.26 20.27
C THR A 248 -5.02 -0.14 19.74
N HIS A 249 -4.00 -0.87 20.18
CA HIS A 249 -3.81 -2.28 19.86
C HIS A 249 -4.40 -3.17 20.97
N PRO A 250 -4.91 -4.35 20.59
CA PRO A 250 -5.27 -5.37 21.56
C PRO A 250 -4.03 -5.79 22.36
N PRO A 251 -4.20 -6.37 23.57
CA PRO A 251 -3.09 -6.95 24.30
C PRO A 251 -2.29 -7.90 23.42
N ILE A 252 -0.97 -7.71 23.37
CA ILE A 252 -0.07 -8.41 22.44
C ILE A 252 -0.16 -9.93 22.60
N GLU A 253 -0.34 -10.41 23.83
CA GLU A 253 -0.53 -11.83 24.13
C GLU A 253 -1.80 -12.39 23.48
N GLN A 254 -2.88 -11.59 23.40
CA GLN A 254 -4.10 -11.99 22.72
C GLN A 254 -3.93 -12.03 21.19
N ARG A 255 -3.14 -11.12 20.63
CA ARG A 255 -2.77 -11.15 19.20
C ARG A 255 -1.96 -12.41 18.90
N ILE A 256 -0.91 -12.69 19.69
CA ILE A 256 -0.08 -13.89 19.53
C ILE A 256 -0.94 -15.16 19.63
N ALA A 257 -1.80 -15.28 20.63
CA ALA A 257 -2.64 -16.47 20.83
C ALA A 257 -3.66 -16.70 19.70
N ARG A 258 -4.03 -15.67 18.95
CA ARG A 258 -4.91 -15.81 17.77
C ARG A 258 -4.17 -16.31 16.53
N VAL A 259 -2.92 -15.87 16.37
CA VAL A 259 -2.06 -16.29 15.26
C VAL A 259 -1.45 -17.66 15.53
N ASP A 260 -0.94 -17.87 16.74
CA ASP A 260 -0.33 -19.12 17.20
C ASP A 260 -1.21 -19.74 18.29
N LYS A 261 -2.01 -20.75 17.91
CA LYS A 261 -2.90 -21.47 18.84
C LYS A 261 -2.17 -22.28 19.91
N GLY A 262 -0.88 -22.56 19.69
CA GLY A 262 0.00 -23.27 20.63
C GLY A 262 0.70 -22.38 21.64
N PHE A 263 0.57 -21.06 21.50
CA PHE A 263 1.28 -20.07 22.31
C PHE A 263 1.05 -20.23 23.80
N ARG A 264 2.15 -20.18 24.57
CA ARG A 264 2.17 -20.15 26.03
C ARG A 264 2.96 -18.95 26.53
N PRO A 265 2.46 -18.19 27.54
CA PRO A 265 3.16 -16.99 28.02
C PRO A 265 4.59 -17.22 28.47
N GLU A 266 4.93 -18.44 28.94
CA GLU A 266 6.29 -18.82 29.34
C GLU A 266 7.29 -18.79 28.19
N GLU A 267 6.80 -18.87 26.93
CA GLU A 267 7.66 -18.77 25.74
C GLU A 267 8.29 -17.39 25.63
N LEU A 268 7.59 -16.33 26.05
CA LEU A 268 8.13 -14.96 26.04
C LEU A 268 9.32 -14.84 27.00
N THR A 269 9.23 -15.46 28.16
CA THR A 269 10.34 -15.48 29.13
C THR A 269 11.56 -16.23 28.58
N ARG A 270 11.32 -17.37 27.93
CA ARG A 270 12.40 -18.14 27.28
C ARG A 270 13.05 -17.36 26.13
N LEU A 271 12.21 -16.69 25.32
CA LEU A 271 12.66 -15.85 24.21
C LEU A 271 13.47 -14.66 24.74
N ALA A 272 13.03 -14.00 25.81
CA ALA A 272 13.74 -12.90 26.45
C ALA A 272 15.14 -13.30 26.88
N VAL A 273 15.26 -14.46 27.55
CA VAL A 273 16.57 -15.02 28.00
C VAL A 273 17.45 -15.35 26.78
N LYS A 274 16.87 -15.95 25.74
CA LYS A 274 17.60 -16.26 24.49
C LYS A 274 18.15 -15.01 23.83
N LEU A 275 17.31 -14.00 23.61
CA LEU A 275 17.71 -12.74 22.97
C LEU A 275 18.73 -11.97 23.79
N HIS A 276 18.64 -12.02 25.14
CA HIS A 276 19.64 -11.41 26.01
C HIS A 276 21.00 -12.07 25.84
N ARG A 277 21.05 -13.41 25.84
CA ARG A 277 22.30 -14.18 25.62
C ARG A 277 22.90 -13.93 24.23
N GLU A 278 22.05 -13.81 23.20
CA GLU A 278 22.51 -13.51 21.84
C GLU A 278 23.12 -12.11 21.78
N LYS A 279 22.49 -11.11 22.41
CA LYS A 279 23.05 -9.74 22.52
C LYS A 279 24.38 -9.72 23.27
N GLU A 280 24.48 -10.43 24.41
CA GLU A 280 25.75 -10.52 25.13
C GLU A 280 26.85 -11.23 24.33
N LYS A 281 26.48 -12.28 23.59
CA LYS A 281 27.43 -13.00 22.71
C LYS A 281 27.88 -12.08 21.57
N ALA A 282 26.96 -11.39 20.91
CA ALA A 282 27.28 -10.43 19.85
C ALA A 282 28.14 -9.27 20.34
N ALA A 283 27.87 -8.73 21.54
CA ALA A 283 28.70 -7.70 22.17
C ALA A 283 30.13 -8.19 22.44
N ARG A 284 30.29 -9.41 22.98
CA ARG A 284 31.61 -10.03 23.21
C ARG A 284 32.35 -10.34 21.89
N GLU A 285 31.60 -10.71 20.84
CA GLU A 285 32.18 -10.95 19.51
C GLU A 285 32.59 -9.65 18.84
N ALA A 286 31.78 -8.58 18.98
CA ALA A 286 32.10 -7.25 18.49
C ALA A 286 33.34 -6.67 19.20
N GLU A 287 33.46 -6.86 20.52
CA GLU A 287 34.63 -6.47 21.29
C GLU A 287 35.89 -7.23 20.86
N LYS A 288 35.76 -8.52 20.48
CA LYS A 288 36.85 -9.32 19.90
C LYS A 288 37.16 -8.96 18.44
N ARG A 289 36.16 -8.53 17.64
CA ARG A 289 36.33 -8.11 16.24
C ARG A 289 36.94 -6.71 16.13
N GLY A 290 36.63 -5.79 17.02
CA GLY A 290 37.28 -4.47 17.08
C GLY A 290 38.81 -4.52 17.22
N ALA A 291 39.39 -5.72 17.48
CA ALA A 291 40.81 -5.98 17.51
C ALA A 291 41.36 -6.63 16.20
N GLN A 292 40.53 -6.93 15.17
CA GLN A 292 40.94 -7.73 13.99
C GLN A 292 40.31 -7.35 12.66
N GLU A 293 39.68 -6.19 12.45
CA GLU A 293 39.17 -5.79 11.14
C GLU A 293 40.01 -4.71 10.45
N GLU A 294 41.04 -5.17 9.80
CA GLU A 294 41.42 -4.81 8.44
C GLU A 294 41.43 -6.09 7.60
N GLU A 295 40.70 -6.09 6.46
CA GLU A 295 40.56 -7.12 5.41
C GLU A 295 39.41 -8.14 5.50
N LYS A 296 38.43 -7.99 4.65
CA LYS A 296 38.00 -8.82 3.50
C LYS A 296 36.50 -8.69 3.23
N GLY A 297 36.17 -8.16 2.04
CA GLY A 297 34.84 -8.20 1.48
C GLY A 297 34.46 -9.59 0.92
N GLY A 298 33.17 -9.82 0.74
CA GLY A 298 32.63 -10.98 0.05
C GLY A 298 31.34 -11.49 0.66
N GLY A 299 30.19 -10.90 0.24
CA GLY A 299 28.88 -11.44 0.59
C GLY A 299 28.55 -12.66 -0.27
N MET A 300 28.21 -13.77 0.37
CA MET A 300 27.68 -14.96 -0.30
C MET A 300 26.24 -15.19 0.15
N PHE A 301 25.32 -15.23 -0.82
CA PHE A 301 23.92 -15.58 -0.61
C PHE A 301 23.79 -17.02 -0.13
N ASP A 302 23.12 -17.24 1.00
CA ASP A 302 22.85 -18.59 1.50
C ASP A 302 21.53 -19.11 0.92
N ALA A 303 21.65 -20.02 -0.04
CA ALA A 303 20.56 -20.70 -0.73
C ALA A 303 19.76 -21.67 0.18
N ARG A 304 20.18 -21.89 1.43
CA ARG A 304 19.52 -22.84 2.33
C ARG A 304 18.25 -22.31 2.98
N THR A 305 18.06 -20.99 3.07
CA THR A 305 16.83 -20.37 3.58
C THR A 305 15.65 -20.43 2.60
N LEU A 306 15.89 -20.79 1.36
CA LEU A 306 14.87 -20.94 0.30
C LEU A 306 14.17 -22.31 0.31
N ILE A 307 14.77 -23.33 0.95
CA ILE A 307 14.35 -24.73 0.80
C ILE A 307 13.35 -25.17 1.88
N ASP A 308 13.35 -24.55 3.05
CA ASP A 308 12.51 -25.00 4.19
C ASP A 308 11.05 -24.53 4.16
N GLY A 309 10.63 -23.78 3.12
CA GLY A 309 9.26 -23.26 2.96
C GLY A 309 8.41 -23.87 1.84
N ILE A 310 8.89 -24.90 1.16
CA ILE A 310 8.23 -25.49 -0.02
C ILE A 310 7.08 -26.40 0.41
N GLY A 311 5.84 -25.91 0.27
CA GLY A 311 4.68 -26.79 0.45
C GLY A 311 3.31 -26.16 0.70
N SER A 312 3.12 -24.83 0.65
CA SER A 312 1.80 -24.20 0.80
C SER A 312 1.37 -23.37 -0.43
N PRO A 313 0.05 -23.40 -0.80
CA PRO A 313 -0.43 -22.86 -2.08
C PRO A 313 -0.23 -21.35 -2.32
N ASP A 314 -0.02 -20.53 -1.29
CA ASP A 314 0.21 -19.06 -1.46
C ASP A 314 1.67 -18.65 -1.48
N TRP A 315 2.55 -19.54 -1.11
CA TRP A 315 3.97 -19.42 -1.41
C TRP A 315 4.22 -19.32 -2.91
N GLU A 316 3.38 -19.92 -3.73
CA GLU A 316 3.50 -19.83 -5.19
C GLU A 316 3.35 -18.40 -5.67
N ARG A 317 2.47 -17.58 -5.08
CA ARG A 317 2.29 -16.17 -5.44
C ARG A 317 3.49 -15.31 -5.04
N MET A 318 4.03 -15.53 -3.85
CA MET A 318 5.23 -14.83 -3.40
C MET A 318 6.48 -15.32 -4.13
N LEU A 319 6.59 -16.62 -4.40
CA LEU A 319 7.64 -17.15 -5.26
C LEU A 319 7.51 -16.62 -6.69
N THR A 320 6.30 -16.41 -7.18
CA THR A 320 6.06 -15.80 -8.50
C THR A 320 6.49 -14.34 -8.52
N ALA A 321 6.12 -13.55 -7.51
CA ALA A 321 6.55 -12.16 -7.40
C ALA A 321 8.08 -12.07 -7.22
N ALA A 322 8.66 -12.91 -6.38
CA ALA A 322 10.11 -12.99 -6.18
C ALA A 322 10.83 -13.53 -7.43
N ALA A 323 10.25 -14.52 -8.10
CA ALA A 323 10.78 -15.06 -9.36
C ALA A 323 10.67 -14.05 -10.49
N PHE A 324 9.57 -13.29 -10.56
CA PHE A 324 9.41 -12.18 -11.49
C PHE A 324 10.49 -11.11 -11.25
N ALA A 325 10.65 -10.64 -10.01
CA ALA A 325 11.66 -9.66 -9.65
C ALA A 325 13.11 -10.16 -9.93
N ALA A 326 13.36 -11.46 -9.73
CA ALA A 326 14.65 -12.09 -10.03
C ALA A 326 14.88 -12.35 -11.53
N ALA A 327 13.81 -12.48 -12.32
CA ALA A 327 13.87 -12.71 -13.76
C ALA A 327 14.00 -11.43 -14.58
N ILE A 328 13.80 -10.27 -13.98
CA ILE A 328 13.99 -8.97 -14.62
C ILE A 328 15.49 -8.77 -14.89
N PRO A 329 15.90 -8.43 -16.15
CA PRO A 329 17.29 -8.08 -16.43
C PRO A 329 17.80 -6.96 -15.53
N GLU A 330 19.07 -6.99 -15.15
CA GLU A 330 19.65 -6.02 -14.20
C GLU A 330 19.44 -4.56 -14.64
N ILE A 331 19.51 -4.30 -15.95
CA ILE A 331 19.25 -2.96 -16.51
C ILE A 331 17.80 -2.53 -16.27
N MET A 332 16.83 -3.41 -16.46
CA MET A 332 15.41 -3.15 -16.21
C MET A 332 15.16 -2.94 -14.72
N GLY A 333 15.74 -3.81 -13.86
CA GLY A 333 15.64 -3.66 -12.40
C GLY A 333 16.20 -2.34 -11.89
N ARG A 334 17.24 -1.79 -12.52
CA ARG A 334 17.74 -0.45 -12.22
C ARG A 334 16.84 0.64 -12.79
N ALA A 335 16.30 0.44 -13.98
CA ALA A 335 15.46 1.41 -14.67
C ALA A 335 14.16 1.70 -13.91
N VAL A 336 13.44 0.68 -13.44
CA VAL A 336 12.18 0.84 -12.69
C VAL A 336 12.34 1.65 -11.41
N HIS A 337 13.54 1.68 -10.83
CA HIS A 337 13.85 2.39 -9.59
C HIS A 337 14.58 3.72 -9.81
N SER A 338 14.87 4.09 -11.05
CA SER A 338 15.56 5.34 -11.38
C SER A 338 14.56 6.43 -11.77
N PRO A 339 14.57 7.62 -11.12
CA PRO A 339 13.74 8.74 -11.54
C PRO A 339 13.99 9.18 -12.99
N GLU A 340 15.17 8.90 -13.51
CA GLU A 340 15.56 9.26 -14.87
C GLU A 340 15.04 8.25 -15.90
N TRP A 341 14.87 6.97 -15.52
CA TRP A 341 14.51 5.88 -16.42
C TRP A 341 13.09 5.34 -16.21
N ALA A 342 12.38 5.74 -15.18
CA ALA A 342 11.02 5.27 -14.92
C ALA A 342 10.02 5.59 -16.06
N PRO A 343 10.08 6.77 -16.73
CA PRO A 343 9.27 7.04 -17.92
C PRO A 343 9.58 6.10 -19.08
N GLU A 344 10.85 5.77 -19.30
CA GLU A 344 11.30 4.89 -20.38
C GLU A 344 10.83 3.44 -20.17
N VAL A 345 10.70 3.00 -18.92
CA VAL A 345 10.08 1.70 -18.60
C VAL A 345 8.61 1.68 -19.03
N LEU A 346 7.86 2.77 -18.77
CA LEU A 346 6.48 2.89 -19.25
C LEU A 346 6.44 2.80 -20.79
N PHE A 347 7.25 3.60 -21.48
CA PHE A 347 7.28 3.57 -22.95
C PHE A 347 7.66 2.20 -23.49
N TYR A 348 8.64 1.54 -22.86
CA TYR A 348 9.01 0.17 -23.20
C TYR A 348 7.83 -0.80 -23.09
N THR A 349 6.97 -0.69 -22.08
CA THR A 349 5.78 -1.57 -21.92
C THR A 349 4.73 -1.39 -23.01
N LEU A 350 4.74 -0.25 -23.71
CA LEU A 350 3.81 0.12 -24.80
C LEU A 350 4.38 -0.12 -26.21
N LEU A 351 5.59 -0.68 -26.32
CA LEU A 351 6.18 -0.93 -27.64
C LEU A 351 5.45 -2.06 -28.37
N ASP A 352 5.12 -1.79 -29.64
CA ASP A 352 4.47 -2.74 -30.52
C ASP A 352 5.41 -3.88 -30.97
N SER A 353 4.82 -5.02 -31.27
CA SER A 353 5.53 -6.16 -31.86
C SER A 353 5.89 -5.94 -33.32
N ASP A 354 5.12 -5.14 -34.06
CA ASP A 354 5.38 -4.79 -35.46
C ASP A 354 6.52 -3.78 -35.54
N GLU A 355 7.59 -4.12 -36.29
CA GLU A 355 8.79 -3.31 -36.35
C GLU A 355 8.57 -1.90 -36.92
N PRO A 356 7.81 -1.70 -38.02
CA PRO A 356 7.48 -0.37 -38.53
C PRO A 356 6.74 0.52 -37.50
N VAL A 357 5.79 -0.05 -36.76
CA VAL A 357 5.04 0.68 -35.72
C VAL A 357 5.98 1.03 -34.57
N ARG A 358 6.76 0.08 -34.11
CA ARG A 358 7.75 0.28 -33.04
C ARG A 358 8.77 1.37 -33.36
N GLU A 359 9.28 1.42 -34.61
CA GLU A 359 10.17 2.50 -35.01
C GLU A 359 9.47 3.86 -35.05
N ALA A 360 8.20 3.92 -35.45
CA ALA A 360 7.39 5.14 -35.35
C ALA A 360 7.21 5.56 -33.88
N GLN A 361 6.94 4.60 -32.99
CA GLN A 361 6.83 4.86 -31.54
C GLN A 361 8.14 5.42 -30.97
N LEU A 362 9.29 4.84 -31.34
CA LEU A 362 10.60 5.34 -30.89
C LEU A 362 10.88 6.76 -31.40
N MET A 363 10.44 7.11 -32.63
CA MET A 363 10.52 8.48 -33.13
C MET A 363 9.60 9.45 -32.37
N ILE A 364 8.41 9.01 -31.93
CA ILE A 364 7.52 9.79 -31.06
C ILE A 364 8.22 10.09 -29.73
N ILE A 365 8.84 9.06 -29.10
CA ILE A 365 9.60 9.24 -27.86
C ILE A 365 10.74 10.25 -28.07
N ALA A 366 11.53 10.10 -29.12
CA ALA A 366 12.63 11.03 -29.43
C ALA A 366 12.14 12.47 -29.61
N ARG A 367 10.98 12.65 -30.26
CA ARG A 367 10.38 13.97 -30.51
C ARG A 367 9.87 14.62 -29.21
N ASN A 368 9.16 13.86 -28.38
CA ASN A 368 8.45 14.41 -27.21
C ASN A 368 9.33 14.46 -25.97
N MET A 369 10.22 13.48 -25.78
CA MET A 369 11.03 13.31 -24.57
C MET A 369 12.53 13.53 -24.81
N GLY A 370 12.96 13.53 -26.06
CA GLY A 370 14.36 13.74 -26.44
C GLY A 370 15.07 12.44 -26.87
N ALA A 371 16.18 12.61 -27.58
CA ALA A 371 16.97 11.48 -28.12
C ALA A 371 17.59 10.58 -27.04
N GLU A 372 17.84 11.12 -25.85
CA GLU A 372 18.37 10.35 -24.71
C GLU A 372 17.31 9.36 -24.19
N SER A 373 16.04 9.78 -24.08
CA SER A 373 14.93 8.92 -23.68
C SER A 373 14.71 7.78 -24.68
N GLU A 374 14.75 8.08 -25.97
CA GLU A 374 14.67 7.06 -27.04
C GLU A 374 15.84 6.06 -26.95
N ALA A 375 17.07 6.53 -26.75
CA ALA A 375 18.23 5.65 -26.59
C ALA A 375 18.10 4.74 -25.36
N HIS A 376 17.55 5.22 -24.26
CA HIS A 376 17.27 4.42 -23.08
C HIS A 376 16.23 3.31 -23.38
N VAL A 377 15.14 3.64 -24.07
CA VAL A 377 14.11 2.64 -24.45
C VAL A 377 14.71 1.58 -25.36
N ARG A 378 15.56 1.95 -26.34
CA ARG A 378 16.30 0.98 -27.17
C ARG A 378 17.21 0.09 -26.31
N ALA A 379 17.92 0.65 -25.35
CA ALA A 379 18.77 -0.14 -24.46
C ALA A 379 17.97 -1.15 -23.62
N LEU A 380 16.75 -0.81 -23.18
CA LEU A 380 15.84 -1.73 -22.51
C LEU A 380 15.37 -2.83 -23.46
N LEU A 381 15.00 -2.47 -24.71
CA LEU A 381 14.57 -3.41 -25.74
C LEU A 381 15.69 -4.39 -26.12
N ASP A 382 16.91 -3.90 -26.30
CA ASP A 382 18.07 -4.73 -26.63
C ASP A 382 18.43 -5.73 -25.52
N ALA A 383 18.26 -5.31 -24.26
CA ALA A 383 18.61 -6.12 -23.10
C ALA A 383 17.54 -7.15 -22.71
N ALA A 384 16.26 -6.81 -22.87
CA ALA A 384 15.13 -7.60 -22.37
C ALA A 384 14.26 -8.20 -23.49
N GLY A 385 14.43 -7.78 -24.75
CA GLY A 385 13.52 -8.10 -25.84
C GLY A 385 12.21 -7.32 -25.73
N LEU A 386 11.19 -7.75 -26.48
CA LEU A 386 9.85 -7.16 -26.37
C LEU A 386 9.17 -7.54 -25.03
N PRO A 387 8.39 -6.62 -24.43
CA PRO A 387 7.70 -6.89 -23.20
C PRO A 387 6.63 -7.97 -23.41
N ARG A 388 6.67 -9.01 -22.59
CA ARG A 388 5.60 -10.03 -22.59
C ARG A 388 4.38 -9.48 -21.85
N ALA A 389 3.19 -9.95 -22.24
CA ALA A 389 1.94 -9.50 -21.65
C ALA A 389 1.98 -9.51 -20.11
N GLU A 390 2.41 -10.63 -19.50
CA GLU A 390 2.48 -10.77 -18.05
C GLU A 390 3.49 -9.86 -17.33
N GLN A 391 4.34 -9.15 -18.07
CA GLN A 391 5.37 -8.24 -17.53
C GLN A 391 4.94 -6.77 -17.52
N ARG A 392 4.01 -6.36 -18.36
CA ARG A 392 3.66 -4.96 -18.60
C ARG A 392 3.15 -4.27 -17.34
N LEU A 393 2.08 -4.79 -16.74
CA LEU A 393 1.50 -4.20 -15.54
C LEU A 393 2.45 -4.24 -14.33
N PRO A 394 3.14 -5.37 -14.00
CA PRO A 394 4.12 -5.38 -12.92
C PRO A 394 5.27 -4.39 -13.10
N LEU A 395 5.79 -4.20 -14.31
CA LEU A 395 6.83 -3.19 -14.57
C LEU A 395 6.31 -1.77 -14.32
N LEU A 396 5.06 -1.48 -14.69
CA LEU A 396 4.42 -0.22 -14.40
C LEU A 396 4.26 -0.02 -12.89
N GLU A 397 3.75 -1.03 -12.17
CA GLU A 397 3.58 -0.99 -10.71
C GLU A 397 4.91 -0.71 -9.98
N LEU A 398 6.02 -1.30 -10.44
CA LEU A 398 7.36 -1.09 -9.90
C LEU A 398 7.91 0.31 -10.21
N SER A 399 7.64 0.86 -11.41
CA SER A 399 8.14 2.18 -11.83
C SER A 399 7.33 3.35 -11.25
N PHE A 400 6.08 3.11 -10.86
CA PHE A 400 5.14 4.14 -10.41
C PHE A 400 5.63 4.99 -9.22
N PRO A 401 6.22 4.42 -8.14
CA PRO A 401 6.72 5.22 -7.01
C PRO A 401 7.76 6.24 -7.42
N THR A 402 8.56 5.91 -8.41
CA THR A 402 9.62 6.77 -8.93
C THR A 402 9.07 7.81 -9.89
N LEU A 403 8.13 7.41 -10.76
CA LEU A 403 7.47 8.31 -11.71
C LEU A 403 6.69 9.43 -10.99
N LYS A 404 5.91 9.11 -9.95
CA LYS A 404 5.11 10.10 -9.19
C LYS A 404 5.94 11.14 -8.44
N GLN A 405 7.25 10.94 -8.27
CA GLN A 405 8.16 11.91 -7.65
C GLN A 405 8.62 13.00 -8.62
N ARG A 406 8.37 12.82 -9.92
CA ARG A 406 8.71 13.81 -10.94
C ARG A 406 7.75 15.01 -10.90
N PRO A 407 8.16 16.19 -11.38
CA PRO A 407 7.28 17.35 -11.46
C PRO A 407 5.97 17.03 -12.22
N PRO A 408 4.80 17.52 -11.76
CA PRO A 408 3.52 17.23 -12.39
C PRO A 408 3.47 17.51 -13.90
N GLU A 409 4.11 18.59 -14.35
CA GLU A 409 4.19 18.96 -15.77
C GLU A 409 4.95 17.91 -16.58
N PHE A 410 6.03 17.37 -16.04
CA PHE A 410 6.79 16.29 -16.67
C PHE A 410 5.96 14.99 -16.73
N VAL A 411 5.25 14.65 -15.65
CA VAL A 411 4.39 13.46 -15.63
C VAL A 411 3.26 13.57 -16.66
N MET A 412 2.68 14.77 -16.83
CA MET A 412 1.68 15.00 -17.89
C MET A 412 2.29 14.79 -19.28
N GLN A 413 3.49 15.30 -19.54
CA GLN A 413 4.19 15.06 -20.81
C GLN A 413 4.44 13.57 -21.06
N VAL A 414 4.78 12.79 -20.02
CA VAL A 414 4.92 11.33 -20.11
C VAL A 414 3.59 10.66 -20.47
N LEU A 415 2.48 11.06 -19.84
CA LEU A 415 1.14 10.55 -20.13
C LEU A 415 0.69 10.88 -21.57
N ASP A 416 0.90 12.12 -22.01
CA ASP A 416 0.57 12.56 -23.37
C ASP A 416 1.40 11.77 -24.41
N THR A 417 2.69 11.55 -24.12
CA THR A 417 3.55 10.71 -24.96
C THR A 417 3.06 9.26 -25.00
N ALA A 418 2.70 8.67 -23.87
CA ALA A 418 2.16 7.32 -23.80
C ALA A 418 0.86 7.18 -24.64
N GLN A 419 -0.01 8.18 -24.61
CA GLN A 419 -1.22 8.20 -25.43
C GLN A 419 -0.87 8.21 -26.93
N GLU A 420 0.10 9.02 -27.36
CA GLU A 420 0.55 9.04 -28.77
C GLU A 420 1.19 7.70 -29.19
N LEU A 421 1.86 6.97 -28.27
CA LEU A 421 2.42 5.64 -28.56
C LEU A 421 1.30 4.61 -28.83
N ILE A 422 0.23 4.65 -28.04
CA ILE A 422 -0.94 3.77 -28.19
C ILE A 422 -1.65 4.01 -29.52
N GLU A 423 -1.70 5.25 -29.97
CA GLU A 423 -2.36 5.64 -31.23
C GLU A 423 -1.48 5.48 -32.47
N ALA A 424 -0.22 5.05 -32.31
CA ALA A 424 0.78 5.08 -33.38
C ALA A 424 0.46 4.18 -34.59
N ASP A 425 -0.26 3.07 -34.40
CA ASP A 425 -0.67 2.14 -35.47
C ASP A 425 -2.09 2.44 -36.01
N GLY A 426 -2.77 3.44 -35.41
CA GLY A 426 -4.16 3.76 -35.73
C GLY A 426 -5.18 2.73 -35.25
N ARG A 427 -4.79 1.83 -34.36
CA ARG A 427 -5.65 0.85 -33.68
C ARG A 427 -5.31 0.88 -32.21
N THR A 428 -6.31 1.09 -31.36
CA THR A 428 -6.11 1.03 -29.93
C THR A 428 -6.37 -0.40 -29.44
N ASP A 429 -5.39 -1.00 -28.77
CA ASP A 429 -5.59 -2.25 -28.05
C ASP A 429 -6.26 -1.99 -26.70
N VAL A 430 -7.22 -2.86 -26.31
CA VAL A 430 -7.98 -2.70 -25.05
C VAL A 430 -7.08 -2.68 -23.84
N PHE A 431 -6.04 -3.52 -23.85
CA PHE A 431 -5.10 -3.59 -22.73
C PHE A 431 -4.27 -2.31 -22.61
N GLU A 432 -3.74 -1.80 -23.72
CA GLU A 432 -2.93 -0.57 -23.77
C GLU A 432 -3.75 0.65 -23.30
N PHE A 433 -4.98 0.74 -23.78
CA PHE A 433 -5.94 1.77 -23.34
C PHE A 433 -6.14 1.72 -21.81
N LEU A 434 -6.44 0.54 -21.26
CA LEU A 434 -6.68 0.37 -19.84
C LEU A 434 -5.42 0.60 -19.00
N LEU A 435 -4.24 0.22 -19.50
CA LEU A 435 -2.96 0.48 -18.85
C LEU A 435 -2.69 1.98 -18.71
N ALA A 436 -2.92 2.74 -19.79
CA ALA A 436 -2.79 4.21 -19.75
C ALA A 436 -3.82 4.84 -18.79
N ARG A 437 -5.04 4.28 -18.74
CA ARG A 437 -6.08 4.73 -17.81
C ARG A 437 -5.71 4.45 -16.35
N SER A 438 -5.18 3.25 -16.05
CA SER A 438 -4.69 2.89 -14.72
C SER A 438 -3.57 3.83 -14.27
N LEU A 439 -2.58 4.07 -15.11
CA LEU A 439 -1.51 5.01 -14.83
C LEU A 439 -2.04 6.43 -14.56
N SER A 440 -2.92 6.93 -15.44
CA SER A 440 -3.53 8.26 -15.29
C SER A 440 -4.32 8.37 -13.98
N LEU A 441 -5.06 7.33 -13.61
CA LEU A 441 -5.80 7.26 -12.35
C LEU A 441 -4.85 7.32 -11.15
N HIS A 442 -3.81 6.48 -11.12
CA HIS A 442 -2.85 6.46 -10.01
C HIS A 442 -2.08 7.77 -9.87
N VAL A 443 -1.68 8.39 -10.97
CA VAL A 443 -1.05 9.72 -10.96
C VAL A 443 -2.01 10.75 -10.39
N TRP A 444 -3.27 10.80 -10.88
CA TRP A 444 -4.27 11.73 -10.39
C TRP A 444 -4.56 11.53 -8.90
N GLU A 445 -4.68 10.30 -8.45
CA GLU A 445 -4.92 9.95 -7.05
C GLU A 445 -3.76 10.34 -6.14
N SER A 446 -2.53 10.09 -6.56
CA SER A 446 -1.34 10.50 -5.81
C SER A 446 -1.25 12.01 -5.62
N GLN A 447 -1.72 12.78 -6.61
CA GLN A 447 -1.78 14.24 -6.55
C GLN A 447 -3.03 14.76 -5.81
N ASN A 448 -4.13 14.00 -5.78
CA ASN A 448 -5.42 14.37 -5.19
C ASN A 448 -5.94 13.36 -4.16
N PRO A 449 -5.13 12.85 -3.24
CA PRO A 449 -5.47 11.68 -2.40
C PRO A 449 -6.71 11.91 -1.53
N HIS A 450 -6.99 13.16 -1.14
CA HIS A 450 -8.15 13.54 -0.35
C HIS A 450 -9.49 13.54 -1.13
N ARG A 451 -9.45 13.53 -2.47
CA ARG A 451 -10.65 13.51 -3.34
C ARG A 451 -11.11 12.10 -3.68
N VAL A 452 -10.25 11.12 -3.56
CA VAL A 452 -10.54 9.72 -3.89
C VAL A 452 -11.57 9.12 -2.94
N ARG A 453 -12.47 8.30 -3.44
CA ARG A 453 -13.48 7.58 -2.66
C ARG A 453 -13.32 6.08 -2.90
N LEU A 454 -12.72 5.38 -1.96
CA LEU A 454 -12.48 3.93 -2.05
C LEU A 454 -13.74 3.06 -1.84
N ALA A 455 -14.79 3.58 -1.22
CA ALA A 455 -16.03 2.85 -0.96
C ALA A 455 -17.22 3.59 -1.56
N GLY A 456 -17.90 2.93 -2.49
CA GLY A 456 -19.12 3.41 -3.10
C GLY A 456 -20.37 3.06 -2.30
N LYS A 457 -21.52 3.53 -2.81
CA LYS A 457 -22.86 3.26 -2.23
C LYS A 457 -23.83 2.68 -3.25
N LYS A 458 -23.40 2.52 -4.51
CA LYS A 458 -24.21 1.99 -5.59
C LYS A 458 -24.35 0.47 -5.49
N THR A 459 -25.39 -0.08 -6.10
CA THR A 459 -25.62 -1.51 -6.26
C THR A 459 -25.45 -1.91 -7.72
N LEU A 460 -25.14 -3.16 -8.00
CA LEU A 460 -25.07 -3.69 -9.38
C LEU A 460 -26.37 -3.47 -10.14
N GLU A 461 -27.52 -3.65 -9.49
CA GLU A 461 -28.82 -3.40 -10.10
C GLU A 461 -28.97 -1.96 -10.61
N SER A 462 -28.40 -0.97 -9.87
CA SER A 462 -28.43 0.45 -10.30
C SER A 462 -27.44 0.79 -11.41
N LEU A 463 -26.49 -0.08 -11.70
CA LEU A 463 -25.46 0.03 -12.73
C LEU A 463 -25.45 -1.20 -13.66
N ALA A 464 -26.60 -1.86 -13.82
CA ALA A 464 -26.72 -3.10 -14.59
C ALA A 464 -26.23 -2.95 -16.03
N VAL A 465 -26.52 -1.81 -16.67
CA VAL A 465 -26.07 -1.51 -18.03
C VAL A 465 -24.54 -1.43 -18.07
N GLN A 466 -23.93 -0.65 -17.20
CA GLN A 466 -22.48 -0.47 -17.15
C GLN A 466 -21.76 -1.80 -16.85
N ALA A 467 -22.25 -2.55 -15.87
CA ALA A 467 -21.64 -3.83 -15.50
C ALA A 467 -21.74 -4.86 -16.63
N SER A 468 -22.91 -4.97 -17.26
CA SER A 468 -23.10 -5.88 -18.40
C SER A 468 -22.31 -5.45 -19.64
N SER A 469 -22.15 -4.15 -19.88
CA SER A 469 -21.32 -3.66 -21.00
C SER A 469 -19.84 -4.00 -20.82
N VAL A 470 -19.29 -3.88 -19.59
CA VAL A 470 -17.90 -4.32 -19.30
C VAL A 470 -17.76 -5.83 -19.50
N LEU A 471 -18.73 -6.65 -19.07
CA LEU A 471 -18.71 -8.08 -19.35
C LEU A 471 -18.77 -8.39 -20.85
N ALA A 472 -19.55 -7.63 -21.64
CA ALA A 472 -19.62 -7.82 -23.08
C ALA A 472 -18.29 -7.49 -23.76
N VAL A 473 -17.60 -6.42 -23.34
CA VAL A 473 -16.25 -6.08 -23.82
C VAL A 473 -15.26 -7.21 -23.49
N LEU A 474 -15.22 -7.70 -22.24
CA LEU A 474 -14.36 -8.81 -21.85
C LEU A 474 -14.63 -10.07 -22.66
N ALA A 475 -15.92 -10.42 -22.85
CA ALA A 475 -16.32 -11.60 -23.60
C ALA A 475 -15.95 -11.49 -25.09
N ALA A 476 -16.12 -10.31 -25.70
CA ALA A 476 -15.78 -10.07 -27.09
C ALA A 476 -14.27 -10.15 -27.38
N HIS A 477 -13.44 -9.74 -26.41
CA HIS A 477 -11.97 -9.76 -26.54
C HIS A 477 -11.31 -11.06 -26.12
N GLY A 478 -11.96 -11.86 -25.23
CA GLY A 478 -11.44 -13.13 -24.75
C GLY A 478 -11.82 -14.33 -25.63
N ALA A 479 -12.99 -14.30 -26.29
CA ALA A 479 -13.47 -15.44 -27.05
C ALA A 479 -12.98 -15.41 -28.51
N GLY A 480 -12.68 -16.58 -29.05
CA GLY A 480 -12.25 -16.74 -30.43
C GLY A 480 -13.37 -16.60 -31.47
N ASP A 481 -14.65 -16.67 -31.05
CA ASP A 481 -15.83 -16.55 -31.91
C ASP A 481 -17.01 -15.92 -31.16
N GLN A 482 -18.01 -15.43 -31.93
CA GLN A 482 -19.18 -14.75 -31.36
C GLN A 482 -20.06 -15.65 -30.48
N PRO A 483 -20.34 -16.94 -30.82
CA PRO A 483 -21.08 -17.82 -29.93
C PRO A 483 -20.37 -18.07 -28.58
N GLY A 484 -19.06 -18.21 -28.58
CA GLY A 484 -18.26 -18.32 -27.36
C GLY A 484 -18.32 -17.07 -26.52
N ALA A 485 -18.23 -15.88 -27.12
CA ALA A 485 -18.37 -14.58 -26.46
C ALA A 485 -19.74 -14.44 -25.80
N GLU A 486 -20.83 -14.78 -26.51
CA GLU A 486 -22.19 -14.74 -25.96
C GLU A 486 -22.36 -15.70 -24.78
N ALA A 487 -21.82 -16.91 -24.88
CA ALA A 487 -21.89 -17.91 -23.81
C ALA A 487 -21.07 -17.46 -22.58
N ALA A 488 -19.87 -16.91 -22.77
CA ALA A 488 -19.05 -16.31 -21.70
C ALA A 488 -19.79 -15.16 -20.99
N TYR A 489 -20.37 -14.24 -21.79
CA TYR A 489 -21.16 -13.13 -21.27
C TYR A 489 -22.34 -13.60 -20.41
N LEU A 490 -23.13 -14.59 -20.90
CA LEU A 490 -24.27 -15.12 -20.16
C LEU A 490 -23.83 -15.77 -18.85
N GLY A 491 -22.73 -16.55 -18.85
CA GLY A 491 -22.16 -17.12 -17.65
C GLY A 491 -21.74 -16.10 -16.61
N GLY A 492 -21.18 -14.96 -17.06
CA GLY A 492 -20.85 -13.82 -16.19
C GLY A 492 -22.10 -13.14 -15.61
N LEU A 493 -23.15 -12.95 -16.44
CA LEU A 493 -24.40 -12.33 -15.98
C LEU A 493 -25.07 -13.11 -14.85
N GLU A 494 -25.05 -14.43 -14.89
CA GLU A 494 -25.60 -15.29 -13.82
C GLU A 494 -24.95 -15.00 -12.46
N GLN A 495 -23.65 -14.67 -12.44
CA GLN A 495 -22.93 -14.35 -11.20
C GLN A 495 -23.34 -13.01 -10.59
N MET A 496 -23.89 -12.09 -11.38
CA MET A 496 -24.32 -10.78 -10.90
C MET A 496 -25.72 -10.76 -10.30
N GLU A 497 -26.52 -11.82 -10.51
CA GLU A 497 -27.90 -11.94 -9.99
C GLU A 497 -28.80 -10.73 -10.35
N LEU A 498 -28.63 -10.16 -11.54
CA LEU A 498 -29.40 -9.00 -12.00
C LEU A 498 -30.82 -9.41 -12.42
N LYS A 499 -31.81 -8.58 -12.09
CA LYS A 499 -33.21 -8.80 -12.50
C LYS A 499 -33.43 -8.59 -13.99
N SER A 500 -32.67 -7.67 -14.56
CA SER A 500 -32.71 -7.34 -15.99
C SER A 500 -31.32 -6.89 -16.41
N ALA A 501 -30.82 -7.46 -17.50
CA ALA A 501 -29.58 -7.08 -18.14
C ALA A 501 -29.78 -6.98 -19.65
N PRO A 502 -29.05 -6.08 -20.35
CA PRO A 502 -29.02 -6.07 -21.81
C PRO A 502 -28.59 -7.42 -22.39
N GLY A 503 -29.01 -7.74 -23.62
CA GLY A 503 -28.46 -8.86 -24.38
C GLY A 503 -27.02 -8.57 -24.81
N PHE A 504 -26.28 -9.63 -25.16
CA PHE A 504 -24.91 -9.51 -25.68
C PHE A 504 -24.87 -8.65 -26.95
N GLN A 505 -23.95 -7.71 -27.02
CA GLN A 505 -23.68 -6.87 -28.17
C GLN A 505 -22.19 -6.99 -28.52
N ALA A 506 -21.88 -7.51 -29.70
CA ALA A 506 -20.52 -7.72 -30.15
C ALA A 506 -19.85 -6.43 -30.67
N ASP A 507 -20.65 -5.54 -31.32
CA ASP A 507 -20.15 -4.31 -31.96
C ASP A 507 -20.33 -3.09 -31.04
N LEU A 508 -19.75 -3.16 -29.84
CA LEU A 508 -19.71 -2.02 -28.93
C LEU A 508 -18.51 -1.12 -29.25
N ASP A 509 -18.72 0.18 -29.18
CA ASP A 509 -17.63 1.14 -29.02
C ASP A 509 -17.03 0.94 -27.62
N TRP A 510 -16.11 -0.01 -27.53
CA TRP A 510 -15.60 -0.48 -26.26
C TRP A 510 -14.81 0.61 -25.50
N GLU A 511 -14.14 1.55 -26.22
CA GLU A 511 -13.43 2.67 -25.58
C GLU A 511 -14.43 3.58 -24.85
N ALA A 512 -15.47 4.04 -25.55
CA ALA A 512 -16.50 4.86 -24.94
C ALA A 512 -17.24 4.12 -23.80
N VAL A 513 -17.46 2.81 -23.95
CA VAL A 513 -18.10 1.97 -22.94
C VAL A 513 -17.24 1.89 -21.67
N LEU A 514 -15.95 1.61 -21.79
CA LEU A 514 -15.05 1.49 -20.64
C LEU A 514 -14.84 2.83 -19.95
N ASP A 515 -14.72 3.93 -20.71
CA ASP A 515 -14.61 5.28 -20.16
C ASP A 515 -15.82 5.70 -19.35
N ASP A 516 -17.03 5.35 -19.78
CA ASP A 516 -18.26 5.66 -19.03
C ASP A 516 -18.46 4.70 -17.84
N ALA A 517 -18.25 3.40 -18.07
CA ALA A 517 -18.62 2.36 -17.10
C ALA A 517 -17.68 2.28 -15.90
N LEU A 518 -16.34 2.29 -16.10
CA LEU A 518 -15.39 2.03 -15.03
C LEU A 518 -15.45 3.05 -13.90
N PRO A 519 -15.51 4.38 -14.13
CA PRO A 519 -15.66 5.36 -13.05
C PRO A 519 -17.01 5.26 -12.30
N GLN A 520 -18.04 4.70 -12.95
CA GLN A 520 -19.33 4.48 -12.30
C GLN A 520 -19.33 3.21 -11.46
N LEU A 521 -18.72 2.12 -11.95
CA LEU A 521 -18.58 0.84 -11.27
C LEU A 521 -17.66 0.95 -10.03
N ASP A 522 -16.69 1.85 -10.07
CA ASP A 522 -15.90 2.15 -8.87
C ASP A 522 -16.74 2.65 -7.68
N ARG A 523 -17.94 3.23 -7.95
CA ARG A 523 -18.87 3.67 -6.90
C ARG A 523 -19.75 2.57 -6.33
N LEU A 524 -19.55 1.33 -6.71
CA LEU A 524 -20.24 0.17 -6.14
C LEU A 524 -19.85 -0.04 -4.67
N LYS A 525 -20.77 -0.65 -3.90
CA LYS A 525 -20.45 -1.15 -2.55
C LYS A 525 -19.41 -2.27 -2.65
N PRO A 526 -18.58 -2.50 -1.62
CA PRO A 526 -17.58 -3.56 -1.65
C PRO A 526 -18.13 -4.96 -1.96
N THR A 527 -19.29 -5.33 -1.39
CA THR A 527 -19.97 -6.60 -1.66
C THR A 527 -20.48 -6.73 -3.10
N GLU A 528 -20.81 -5.61 -3.73
CA GLU A 528 -21.25 -5.58 -5.13
C GLU A 528 -20.06 -5.63 -6.09
N LYS A 529 -18.93 -5.02 -5.71
CA LYS A 529 -17.66 -5.16 -6.45
C LYS A 529 -17.17 -6.62 -6.45
N GLU A 530 -17.33 -7.34 -5.33
CA GLU A 530 -17.01 -8.77 -5.25
C GLU A 530 -17.82 -9.60 -6.27
N LYS A 531 -19.13 -9.33 -6.40
CA LYS A 531 -19.97 -9.98 -7.42
C LYS A 531 -19.52 -9.65 -8.84
N LEU A 532 -19.18 -8.39 -9.10
CA LEU A 532 -18.66 -7.95 -10.39
C LEU A 532 -17.35 -8.67 -10.74
N VAL A 533 -16.38 -8.71 -9.83
CA VAL A 533 -15.11 -9.43 -10.04
C VAL A 533 -15.33 -10.91 -10.29
N ARG A 534 -16.25 -11.54 -9.55
CA ARG A 534 -16.63 -12.95 -9.78
C ARG A 534 -17.22 -13.15 -11.17
N ALA A 535 -18.09 -12.24 -11.61
CA ALA A 535 -18.68 -12.27 -12.96
C ALA A 535 -17.62 -12.14 -14.05
N MET A 536 -16.71 -11.14 -13.93
CA MET A 536 -15.59 -10.95 -14.85
C MET A 536 -14.68 -12.18 -14.90
N SER A 537 -14.34 -12.75 -13.74
CA SER A 537 -13.52 -13.98 -13.67
C SER A 537 -14.21 -15.16 -14.37
N THR A 538 -15.54 -15.27 -14.27
CA THR A 538 -16.31 -16.32 -14.97
C THR A 538 -16.26 -16.13 -16.48
N VAL A 539 -16.33 -14.89 -16.97
CA VAL A 539 -16.18 -14.58 -18.40
C VAL A 539 -14.82 -15.00 -18.92
N VAL A 540 -13.76 -14.57 -18.24
CA VAL A 540 -12.36 -14.83 -18.63
C VAL A 540 -12.02 -16.32 -18.58
N MET A 541 -12.64 -17.09 -17.67
CA MET A 541 -12.39 -18.52 -17.50
C MET A 541 -13.40 -19.39 -18.25
N HIS A 542 -14.18 -18.86 -19.19
CA HIS A 542 -15.29 -19.56 -19.81
C HIS A 542 -14.86 -20.84 -20.57
N ASP A 543 -13.73 -20.81 -21.25
CA ASP A 543 -13.18 -21.94 -21.99
C ASP A 543 -12.35 -22.92 -21.11
N GLY A 544 -12.30 -22.67 -19.80
CA GLY A 544 -11.51 -23.44 -18.81
C GLY A 544 -10.01 -23.18 -18.89
N ARG A 545 -9.59 -22.16 -19.62
CA ARG A 545 -8.21 -21.67 -19.72
C ARG A 545 -8.21 -20.18 -19.49
N MET A 546 -7.14 -19.66 -18.93
CA MET A 546 -6.93 -18.24 -18.76
C MET A 546 -5.67 -17.86 -19.57
N ALA A 547 -5.87 -17.17 -20.69
CA ALA A 547 -4.74 -16.66 -21.44
C ALA A 547 -4.05 -15.53 -20.65
N PRO A 548 -2.70 -15.38 -20.78
CA PRO A 548 -1.97 -14.32 -20.07
C PRO A 548 -2.55 -12.91 -20.30
N GLY A 549 -2.96 -12.59 -21.53
CA GLY A 549 -3.58 -11.30 -21.86
C GLY A 549 -4.95 -11.08 -21.21
N GLU A 550 -5.78 -12.12 -21.08
CA GLU A 550 -7.08 -12.04 -20.41
C GLU A 550 -6.91 -11.81 -18.90
N LEU A 551 -5.91 -12.44 -18.30
CA LEU A 551 -5.58 -12.23 -16.90
C LEU A 551 -5.12 -10.80 -16.63
N GLU A 552 -4.26 -10.25 -17.49
CA GLU A 552 -3.82 -8.86 -17.39
C GLU A 552 -4.98 -7.89 -17.56
N LEU A 553 -5.84 -8.12 -18.55
CA LEU A 553 -7.03 -7.30 -18.78
C LEU A 553 -7.92 -7.28 -17.53
N LEU A 554 -8.19 -8.44 -16.94
CA LEU A 554 -8.94 -8.57 -15.70
C LEU A 554 -8.27 -7.81 -14.55
N ARG A 555 -6.94 -7.93 -14.40
CA ARG A 555 -6.19 -7.23 -13.35
C ARG A 555 -6.30 -5.72 -13.47
N VAL A 556 -6.11 -5.17 -14.68
CA VAL A 556 -6.17 -3.72 -14.90
C VAL A 556 -7.59 -3.18 -14.68
N ILE A 557 -8.63 -3.89 -15.11
CA ILE A 557 -10.02 -3.49 -14.83
C ILE A 557 -10.29 -3.51 -13.32
N CYS A 558 -9.83 -4.54 -12.62
CA CYS A 558 -10.00 -4.62 -11.17
C CYS A 558 -9.24 -3.52 -10.44
N ASP A 559 -8.06 -3.15 -10.90
CA ASP A 559 -7.29 -2.00 -10.40
C ASP A 559 -8.06 -0.69 -10.57
N LEU A 560 -8.61 -0.44 -11.76
CA LEU A 560 -9.41 0.76 -12.06
C LEU A 560 -10.69 0.89 -11.23
N VAL A 561 -11.22 -0.22 -10.70
CA VAL A 561 -12.36 -0.20 -9.78
C VAL A 561 -11.94 -0.37 -8.31
N HIS A 562 -10.67 -0.18 -7.97
CA HIS A 562 -10.10 -0.31 -6.62
C HIS A 562 -10.37 -1.68 -5.96
N VAL A 563 -10.22 -2.74 -6.72
CA VAL A 563 -10.24 -4.14 -6.24
C VAL A 563 -8.98 -4.84 -6.76
N PRO A 564 -7.80 -4.52 -6.23
CA PRO A 564 -6.54 -5.04 -6.76
C PRO A 564 -6.51 -6.58 -6.71
N LEU A 565 -6.15 -7.18 -7.83
CA LEU A 565 -5.94 -8.62 -7.94
C LEU A 565 -4.44 -8.94 -7.85
N PRO A 566 -4.06 -9.96 -7.08
CA PRO A 566 -2.67 -10.40 -6.98
C PRO A 566 -2.16 -10.95 -8.31
N LEU A 567 -0.82 -11.04 -8.44
CA LEU A 567 -0.19 -11.81 -9.52
C LEU A 567 -0.66 -13.27 -9.46
N LEU A 568 -1.31 -13.71 -10.53
CA LEU A 568 -1.73 -15.09 -10.70
C LEU A 568 -0.78 -15.74 -11.70
N THR A 569 -0.24 -16.92 -11.36
CA THR A 569 0.45 -17.78 -12.32
C THR A 569 -0.51 -18.77 -12.94
N GLU A 570 -0.22 -19.26 -14.16
CA GLU A 570 -0.89 -20.41 -14.73
C GLU A 570 -0.89 -21.55 -13.70
N SER A 571 -2.06 -21.86 -13.16
CA SER A 571 -2.24 -23.01 -12.27
C SER A 571 -1.93 -24.27 -13.07
N ARG A 572 -0.81 -24.93 -12.80
CA ARG A 572 -0.69 -26.34 -13.17
C ARG A 572 -1.92 -27.05 -12.60
N ARG A 573 -2.65 -27.76 -13.44
CA ARG A 573 -3.81 -28.59 -13.07
C ARG A 573 -3.56 -29.23 -11.72
N ILE A 574 -4.42 -28.93 -10.74
CA ILE A 574 -4.53 -29.75 -9.53
C ILE A 574 -4.95 -31.13 -10.02
N PRO A 575 -4.15 -32.20 -9.83
CA PRO A 575 -4.63 -33.53 -10.14
C PRO A 575 -5.84 -33.81 -9.24
N GLU A 576 -6.96 -34.11 -9.85
CA GLU A 576 -8.13 -34.65 -9.13
C GLU A 576 -7.62 -35.79 -8.26
N ARG A 577 -7.79 -35.68 -6.96
CA ARG A 577 -7.55 -36.82 -6.05
C ARG A 577 -8.56 -37.89 -6.33
N PRO A 578 -8.13 -39.16 -6.47
CA PRO A 578 -8.99 -40.28 -6.70
C PRO A 578 -9.96 -40.54 -5.54
#